data_393912a595eadda6db8315d7b0fc1249
#
_entry.id   393912a595eadda6db8315d7b0fc1249
#
_cell.length_a   1.000
_cell.length_b   1.000
_cell.length_c   1.000
_cell.angle_alpha   90.00
_cell.angle_beta   90.00
_cell.angle_gamma   90.00
#
_symmetry.space_group_name_H-M   'P 1'
#
loop_
_entity.id
_entity.type
_entity.pdbx_description
1 polymer ?
#
loop_
_entity_poly.entity_id
_entity_poly.type
_entity_poly.pdbx_seq_one_letter_code
_entity_poly.pdbx_strand_id
1 'polypeptide(L)'
;MITTDLCPHQQNIIPPPLVGGMGRGPEGAETTDLCPHQTVHYTPSPCGRARSSEEAPSVLLCLGRGALPSATRGQDGEGSVAIRFIHRCPVCGTPLVRGEEEASHYCPNDLHCAPQIIGRLEHFVSRKAMNINLVGPELIQQYYRNGMLHDVSDFYRITHDKKVADSVARSVEVPFERVLFALGIRFVGEIAAKTLARKFKNIDSLMSATSEQLLETDGIGKVIAESLINYFASEENRALIERLRQAGLQFTLSEEQLSAHSTTLQGQSIVISGVFAHHSRDEYKRIIEQHGGKNVGSISGKTSFILAGDNMGPSKLEKAEKLGVRIVSEDEFLAMIGLE
;
A
#
# COMPACT_ATOMS: atom_id res chain seq x y z
N MET A 1 43.13 12.54 -38.98
CA MET A 1 42.52 12.31 -40.32
C MET A 1 41.55 11.16 -40.20
N ILE A 2 40.35 11.36 -40.72
CA ILE A 2 39.18 10.50 -40.89
C ILE A 2 38.11 10.85 -39.82
N THR A 3 37.38 11.79 -40.07
CA THR A 3 36.10 12.20 -40.67
C THR A 3 34.90 11.45 -40.10
N THR A 4 34.13 12.26 -39.43
CA THR A 4 32.71 12.16 -39.01
C THR A 4 31.77 11.85 -40.17
N ASP A 5 30.76 11.01 -39.90
CA ASP A 5 29.52 11.10 -40.66
C ASP A 5 28.30 11.05 -39.74
N LEU A 6 27.65 12.18 -39.72
CA LEU A 6 26.31 12.44 -39.12
C LEU A 6 25.23 11.96 -40.10
N CYS A 7 24.26 11.26 -39.61
CA CYS A 7 23.03 10.98 -40.36
C CYS A 7 21.85 11.79 -39.78
N PRO A 8 21.16 12.63 -40.57
CA PRO A 8 20.00 13.39 -40.14
C PRO A 8 18.73 12.75 -40.69
N HIS A 9 17.71 12.52 -39.85
CA HIS A 9 16.31 12.60 -40.28
C HIS A 9 15.38 12.61 -39.05
N GLN A 10 15.14 13.82 -38.55
CA GLN A 10 13.89 14.14 -37.88
C GLN A 10 12.97 14.77 -38.94
N GLN A 11 11.86 14.12 -39.23
CA GLN A 11 10.74 14.76 -39.91
C GLN A 11 9.54 14.82 -38.98
N ASN A 12 9.19 16.07 -38.64
CA ASN A 12 7.94 16.48 -38.01
C ASN A 12 6.76 16.05 -38.89
N ILE A 13 5.79 15.32 -38.31
CA ILE A 13 4.47 15.14 -38.92
C ILE A 13 3.48 15.92 -38.07
N ILE A 14 3.01 17.06 -38.63
CA ILE A 14 1.88 17.86 -38.16
C ILE A 14 0.62 17.23 -38.77
N PRO A 15 -0.43 16.93 -38.03
CA PRO A 15 -1.71 16.52 -38.62
C PRO A 15 -2.50 17.76 -39.13
N PRO A 16 -3.26 17.62 -40.26
CA PRO A 16 -4.03 18.74 -40.86
C PRO A 16 -5.36 19.01 -40.11
N PRO A 17 -5.94 20.20 -40.27
CA PRO A 17 -7.16 20.63 -39.58
C PRO A 17 -8.43 20.08 -40.26
N LEU A 18 -9.42 19.77 -39.40
CA LEU A 18 -10.76 19.35 -39.80
C LEU A 18 -11.52 20.51 -40.42
N VAL A 19 -11.95 20.34 -41.66
CA VAL A 19 -12.94 21.23 -42.34
C VAL A 19 -14.26 20.46 -42.40
N GLY A 20 -15.33 21.13 -41.93
CA GLY A 20 -16.68 20.60 -41.95
C GLY A 20 -17.32 20.58 -43.35
N GLY A 21 -18.25 19.66 -43.56
CA GLY A 21 -19.07 19.60 -44.77
C GLY A 21 -20.27 18.67 -44.56
N MET A 22 -21.48 19.27 -44.57
CA MET A 22 -22.77 18.58 -44.60
C MET A 22 -23.01 17.90 -45.96
N GLY A 23 -23.60 16.67 -45.94
CA GLY A 23 -24.11 16.06 -47.17
C GLY A 23 -24.95 14.80 -46.88
N ARG A 24 -26.21 14.84 -47.29
CA ARG A 24 -27.29 13.84 -47.15
C ARG A 24 -27.01 12.56 -47.95
N GLY A 25 -27.63 11.43 -47.48
CA GLY A 25 -27.56 10.06 -47.95
C GLY A 25 -28.00 9.79 -49.42
N PRO A 26 -28.17 8.56 -49.89
CA PRO A 26 -29.10 7.55 -49.37
C PRO A 26 -28.60 6.04 -49.36
N GLU A 27 -29.34 5.23 -48.64
CA GLU A 27 -29.75 3.81 -48.76
C GLU A 27 -28.90 2.78 -49.50
N GLY A 28 -28.70 1.63 -48.87
CA GLY A 28 -28.57 0.32 -49.53
C GLY A 28 -27.64 -0.67 -48.84
N ALA A 29 -28.26 -1.60 -48.07
CA ALA A 29 -27.96 -3.02 -47.89
C ALA A 29 -26.51 -3.50 -47.60
N GLU A 30 -26.25 -4.17 -46.56
CA GLU A 30 -26.23 -5.62 -46.28
C GLU A 30 -25.51 -5.92 -44.97
N THR A 31 -26.07 -6.81 -44.25
CA THR A 31 -25.72 -7.34 -42.95
C THR A 31 -24.43 -8.12 -42.94
N THR A 32 -23.55 -7.86 -41.98
CA THR A 32 -22.67 -8.88 -41.40
C THR A 32 -22.55 -8.65 -39.90
N ASP A 33 -22.78 -9.73 -39.19
CA ASP A 33 -22.86 -9.85 -37.75
C ASP A 33 -21.64 -9.30 -37.01
N LEU A 34 -21.85 -8.28 -36.18
CA LEU A 34 -20.89 -7.83 -35.17
C LEU A 34 -21.48 -8.13 -33.77
N CYS A 35 -20.78 -8.96 -33.05
CA CYS A 35 -21.04 -9.32 -31.67
C CYS A 35 -21.30 -8.08 -30.79
N PRO A 36 -22.32 -8.06 -29.94
CA PRO A 36 -22.61 -6.92 -29.09
C PRO A 36 -21.63 -6.85 -27.92
N HIS A 37 -20.98 -5.71 -27.77
CA HIS A 37 -20.28 -5.32 -26.56
C HIS A 37 -21.25 -5.27 -25.38
N GLN A 38 -21.14 -6.24 -24.48
CA GLN A 38 -21.83 -6.17 -23.20
C GLN A 38 -21.10 -5.18 -22.28
N THR A 39 -21.70 -4.01 -22.14
CA THR A 39 -21.37 -3.03 -21.11
C THR A 39 -21.82 -3.58 -19.76
N VAL A 40 -20.89 -4.02 -18.94
CA VAL A 40 -21.19 -4.44 -17.56
C VAL A 40 -21.27 -3.18 -16.69
N HIS A 41 -22.49 -2.77 -16.36
CA HIS A 41 -22.74 -1.75 -15.36
C HIS A 41 -22.49 -2.33 -13.95
N TYR A 42 -21.50 -1.79 -13.28
CA TYR A 42 -21.18 -2.12 -11.90
C TYR A 42 -22.01 -1.23 -10.96
N THR A 43 -22.97 -1.78 -10.26
CA THR A 43 -23.65 -1.13 -9.14
C THR A 43 -23.04 -1.64 -7.82
N PRO A 44 -22.52 -0.78 -6.95
CA PRO A 44 -22.03 -1.22 -5.65
C PRO A 44 -23.21 -1.46 -4.71
N SER A 45 -23.34 -2.69 -4.22
CA SER A 45 -24.26 -3.02 -3.11
C SER A 45 -23.63 -2.62 -1.77
N PRO A 46 -24.42 -2.08 -0.83
CA PRO A 46 -23.92 -1.72 0.49
C PRO A 46 -23.75 -2.99 1.34
N CYS A 47 -22.53 -3.39 1.61
CA CYS A 47 -22.23 -4.44 2.56
C CYS A 47 -22.05 -3.84 3.95
N GLY A 48 -22.85 -4.38 4.89
CA GLY A 48 -22.92 -3.93 6.27
C GLY A 48 -21.62 -4.08 7.05
N ARG A 49 -21.54 -3.28 8.11
CA ARG A 49 -20.46 -3.22 9.10
C ARG A 49 -19.96 -4.60 9.55
N ALA A 50 -18.70 -4.86 9.32
CA ALA A 50 -17.95 -5.86 10.04
C ALA A 50 -16.77 -5.19 10.76
N ARG A 51 -16.58 -5.64 12.00
CA ARG A 51 -15.64 -5.09 13.00
C ARG A 51 -14.19 -5.29 12.59
N SER A 52 -13.38 -4.35 13.07
CA SER A 52 -11.93 -4.30 13.02
C SER A 52 -11.21 -5.61 13.32
N SER A 53 -10.40 -6.07 12.36
CA SER A 53 -9.14 -6.77 12.59
C SER A 53 -8.19 -6.39 11.45
N GLU A 54 -7.01 -5.91 11.84
CA GLU A 54 -5.94 -5.48 10.95
C GLU A 54 -5.38 -6.69 10.18
N GLU A 55 -5.74 -6.78 8.92
CA GLU A 55 -5.02 -7.62 7.96
C GLU A 55 -4.86 -6.85 6.66
N ALA A 56 -3.63 -6.86 6.13
CA ALA A 56 -3.28 -6.28 4.85
C ALA A 56 -4.22 -6.78 3.74
N PRO A 57 -4.61 -5.94 2.79
CA PRO A 57 -5.50 -6.36 1.73
C PRO A 57 -4.77 -7.34 0.80
N SER A 58 -4.91 -8.62 1.09
CA SER A 58 -4.83 -9.62 0.04
C SER A 58 -5.86 -9.20 -1.00
N VAL A 59 -5.44 -8.96 -2.23
CA VAL A 59 -6.34 -8.72 -3.34
C VAL A 59 -7.17 -9.99 -3.52
N LEU A 60 -8.24 -10.08 -2.73
CA LEU A 60 -9.25 -11.10 -2.90
C LEU A 60 -9.98 -10.75 -4.18
N LEU A 61 -9.68 -11.46 -5.26
CA LEU A 61 -10.46 -11.41 -6.48
C LEU A 61 -11.88 -11.89 -6.13
N CYS A 62 -12.76 -10.95 -5.79
CA CYS A 62 -14.20 -11.20 -5.77
C CYS A 62 -14.63 -11.45 -7.22
N LEU A 63 -14.52 -12.68 -7.65
CA LEU A 63 -15.21 -13.14 -8.87
C LEU A 63 -16.69 -12.90 -8.66
N GLY A 64 -17.25 -11.96 -9.45
CA GLY A 64 -18.67 -11.69 -9.49
C GLY A 64 -19.45 -13.00 -9.57
N ARG A 65 -20.48 -13.11 -8.78
CA ARG A 65 -21.47 -14.19 -8.90
C ARG A 65 -22.12 -14.06 -10.27
N GLY A 66 -21.53 -14.75 -11.26
CA GLY A 66 -22.28 -15.13 -12.44
C GLY A 66 -23.44 -16.01 -11.97
N ALA A 67 -24.65 -15.68 -12.39
CA ALA A 67 -25.85 -16.45 -12.10
C ALA A 67 -25.57 -17.93 -12.45
N LEU A 68 -25.54 -18.77 -11.44
CA LEU A 68 -25.54 -20.21 -11.64
C LEU A 68 -26.83 -20.58 -12.36
N PRO A 69 -26.79 -21.42 -13.40
CA PRO A 69 -28.00 -21.95 -13.99
C PRO A 69 -28.80 -22.66 -12.90
N SER A 70 -30.09 -22.38 -12.84
CA SER A 70 -31.02 -22.99 -11.89
C SER A 70 -30.90 -24.51 -11.94
N ALA A 71 -30.32 -25.08 -10.88
CA ALA A 71 -30.31 -26.52 -10.71
C ALA A 71 -31.77 -26.96 -10.54
N THR A 72 -32.30 -27.67 -11.50
CA THR A 72 -33.54 -28.45 -11.35
C THR A 72 -33.33 -29.44 -10.21
N ARG A 73 -34.14 -29.31 -9.16
CA ARG A 73 -34.15 -30.18 -7.99
C ARG A 73 -34.62 -31.57 -8.42
N GLY A 74 -33.66 -32.44 -8.80
CA GLY A 74 -33.88 -33.88 -8.86
C GLY A 74 -33.84 -34.42 -7.44
N GLN A 75 -34.91 -35.04 -7.02
CA GLN A 75 -34.95 -35.91 -5.85
C GLN A 75 -34.02 -37.07 -6.15
N ASP A 76 -32.93 -37.18 -5.42
CA ASP A 76 -32.13 -38.38 -5.11
C ASP A 76 -30.64 -38.03 -4.97
N GLY A 77 -30.14 -38.15 -3.76
CA GLY A 77 -28.70 -38.23 -3.46
C GLY A 77 -28.00 -36.91 -3.23
N GLU A 78 -27.44 -36.76 -2.06
CA GLU A 78 -26.48 -35.70 -1.68
C GLU A 78 -25.27 -35.62 -2.64
N GLY A 79 -25.47 -34.95 -3.75
CA GLY A 79 -24.38 -34.61 -4.67
C GLY A 79 -23.62 -33.39 -4.14
N SER A 80 -22.58 -33.57 -3.37
CA SER A 80 -21.64 -32.50 -3.07
C SER A 80 -21.04 -31.99 -4.38
N VAL A 81 -21.40 -30.75 -4.78
CA VAL A 81 -20.79 -30.09 -5.94
C VAL A 81 -19.35 -29.78 -5.57
N ALA A 82 -18.41 -30.54 -6.14
CA ALA A 82 -16.99 -30.29 -5.92
C ALA A 82 -16.61 -28.91 -6.47
N ILE A 83 -16.13 -28.03 -5.61
CA ILE A 83 -15.60 -26.73 -6.00
C ILE A 83 -14.29 -26.97 -6.77
N ARG A 84 -14.28 -26.59 -8.07
CA ARG A 84 -13.05 -26.63 -8.89
C ARG A 84 -12.36 -25.30 -8.81
N PHE A 85 -11.15 -25.29 -8.26
CA PHE A 85 -10.29 -24.12 -8.28
C PHE A 85 -9.70 -23.92 -9.68
N ILE A 86 -9.58 -22.65 -10.09
CA ILE A 86 -8.86 -22.29 -11.31
C ILE A 86 -7.36 -22.50 -11.09
N HIS A 87 -6.66 -23.02 -12.11
CA HIS A 87 -5.21 -23.27 -12.03
C HIS A 87 -4.38 -22.22 -12.77
N ARG A 88 -5.03 -21.34 -13.52
CA ARG A 88 -4.38 -20.27 -14.27
C ARG A 88 -5.07 -18.94 -14.02
N CYS A 89 -4.27 -17.88 -14.03
CA CYS A 89 -4.79 -16.52 -13.94
C CYS A 89 -5.74 -16.22 -15.11
N PRO A 90 -6.97 -15.76 -14.87
CA PRO A 90 -7.94 -15.51 -15.94
C PRO A 90 -7.56 -14.32 -16.84
N VAL A 91 -6.63 -13.46 -16.37
CA VAL A 91 -6.20 -12.26 -17.11
C VAL A 91 -4.93 -12.52 -17.92
N CYS A 92 -3.88 -13.07 -17.32
CA CYS A 92 -2.59 -13.24 -17.98
C CYS A 92 -2.23 -14.71 -18.31
N GLY A 93 -3.08 -15.67 -17.96
CA GLY A 93 -2.85 -17.10 -18.25
C GLY A 93 -1.74 -17.78 -17.43
N THR A 94 -1.00 -17.03 -16.60
CA THR A 94 0.08 -17.57 -15.77
C THR A 94 -0.45 -18.62 -14.78
N PRO A 95 0.25 -19.76 -14.58
CA PRO A 95 -0.12 -20.71 -13.55
C PRO A 95 -0.20 -20.05 -12.18
N LEU A 96 -1.30 -20.31 -11.46
CA LEU A 96 -1.48 -19.84 -10.10
C LEU A 96 -0.61 -20.66 -9.14
N VAL A 97 -0.05 -20.01 -8.16
CA VAL A 97 0.73 -20.65 -7.09
C VAL A 97 -0.01 -20.55 -5.76
N ARG A 98 0.27 -21.51 -4.88
CA ARG A 98 -0.24 -21.55 -3.52
C ARG A 98 0.92 -21.89 -2.59
N GLY A 99 1.13 -21.10 -1.55
CA GLY A 99 2.06 -21.44 -0.49
C GLY A 99 1.58 -22.67 0.30
N GLU A 100 2.50 -23.43 0.89
CA GLU A 100 2.17 -24.66 1.63
C GLU A 100 1.18 -24.40 2.79
N GLU A 101 1.31 -23.25 3.44
CA GLU A 101 0.46 -22.84 4.56
C GLU A 101 -0.67 -21.87 4.15
N GLU A 102 -0.77 -21.52 2.86
CA GLU A 102 -1.78 -20.57 2.37
C GLU A 102 -3.03 -21.28 1.86
N ALA A 103 -4.20 -20.77 2.23
CA ALA A 103 -5.48 -21.28 1.72
C ALA A 103 -5.79 -20.78 0.30
N SER A 104 -5.20 -19.67 -0.13
CA SER A 104 -5.51 -18.98 -1.39
C SER A 104 -4.45 -19.23 -2.46
N HIS A 105 -4.94 -19.25 -3.73
CA HIS A 105 -4.08 -19.25 -4.90
C HIS A 105 -3.87 -17.81 -5.37
N TYR A 106 -2.68 -17.47 -5.84
CA TYR A 106 -2.39 -16.15 -6.39
C TYR A 106 -1.59 -16.24 -7.70
N CYS A 107 -1.66 -15.17 -8.48
CA CYS A 107 -0.88 -15.03 -9.71
C CYS A 107 0.51 -14.50 -9.36
N PRO A 108 1.60 -15.24 -9.66
CA PRO A 108 2.96 -14.80 -9.36
C PRO A 108 3.51 -13.76 -10.36
N ASN A 109 2.78 -13.49 -11.45
CA ASN A 109 3.19 -12.54 -12.49
C ASN A 109 2.87 -11.10 -12.09
N ASP A 110 3.52 -10.62 -11.05
CA ASP A 110 3.23 -9.34 -10.40
C ASP A 110 3.68 -8.13 -11.21
N LEU A 111 4.64 -8.29 -12.12
CA LEU A 111 5.18 -7.21 -12.96
C LEU A 111 4.45 -7.07 -14.31
N HIS A 112 3.76 -8.12 -14.79
CA HIS A 112 3.14 -8.11 -16.13
C HIS A 112 1.64 -8.45 -16.14
N CYS A 113 1.05 -8.75 -14.98
CA CYS A 113 -0.39 -8.97 -14.86
C CYS A 113 -1.11 -7.65 -14.57
N ALA A 114 -1.98 -7.19 -15.48
CA ALA A 114 -2.63 -5.89 -15.36
C ALA A 114 -3.30 -5.62 -13.99
N PRO A 115 -4.10 -6.52 -13.39
CA PRO A 115 -4.66 -6.31 -12.05
C PRO A 115 -3.59 -6.16 -10.95
N GLN A 116 -2.44 -6.86 -11.07
CA GLN A 116 -1.35 -6.75 -10.11
C GLN A 116 -0.64 -5.40 -10.23
N ILE A 117 -0.41 -4.93 -11.46
CA ILE A 117 0.19 -3.62 -11.72
C ILE A 117 -0.74 -2.52 -11.20
N ILE A 118 -2.02 -2.56 -11.55
CA ILE A 118 -3.01 -1.55 -11.11
C ILE A 118 -3.11 -1.54 -9.58
N GLY A 119 -3.21 -2.71 -8.94
CA GLY A 119 -3.25 -2.80 -7.47
C GLY A 119 -2.00 -2.24 -6.80
N ARG A 120 -0.82 -2.42 -7.38
CA ARG A 120 0.44 -1.84 -6.91
C ARG A 120 0.46 -0.32 -7.07
N LEU A 121 -0.05 0.21 -8.19
CA LEU A 121 -0.19 1.65 -8.41
C LEU A 121 -1.16 2.29 -7.40
N GLU A 122 -2.31 1.65 -7.14
CA GLU A 122 -3.30 2.08 -6.15
C GLU A 122 -2.71 2.06 -4.72
N HIS A 123 -1.98 1.01 -4.37
CA HIS A 123 -1.28 0.92 -3.10
C HIS A 123 -0.27 2.06 -2.94
N PHE A 124 0.54 2.31 -3.96
CA PHE A 124 1.58 3.33 -3.95
C PHE A 124 1.04 4.74 -3.67
N VAL A 125 -0.06 5.13 -4.30
CA VAL A 125 -0.66 6.47 -4.11
C VAL A 125 -1.44 6.61 -2.80
N SER A 126 -1.71 5.52 -2.09
CA SER A 126 -2.56 5.48 -0.90
C SER A 126 -2.06 6.43 0.21
N ARG A 127 -2.98 6.85 1.11
CA ARG A 127 -2.67 7.77 2.21
C ARG A 127 -1.59 7.25 3.16
N LYS A 128 -1.52 5.94 3.36
CA LYS A 128 -0.51 5.30 4.22
C LYS A 128 0.85 5.16 3.53
N ALA A 129 0.87 5.10 2.22
CA ALA A 129 2.08 5.03 1.38
C ALA A 129 2.55 6.45 0.99
N MET A 130 2.58 6.77 -0.28
CA MET A 130 3.10 8.06 -0.77
C MET A 130 2.14 9.24 -0.62
N ASN A 131 0.87 9.00 -0.24
CA ASN A 131 -0.15 10.03 -0.03
C ASN A 131 -0.32 10.98 -1.23
N ILE A 132 -0.33 10.41 -2.43
CA ILE A 132 -0.55 11.17 -3.66
C ILE A 132 -2.05 11.37 -3.81
N ASN A 133 -2.50 12.60 -3.59
CA ASN A 133 -3.91 12.96 -3.67
C ASN A 133 -4.33 13.18 -5.14
N LEU A 134 -5.64 13.14 -5.39
CA LEU A 134 -6.28 13.36 -6.70
C LEU A 134 -6.06 12.23 -7.72
N VAL A 135 -5.36 11.17 -7.35
CA VAL A 135 -5.14 9.99 -8.18
C VAL A 135 -5.93 8.83 -7.58
N GLY A 136 -7.17 8.67 -8.01
CA GLY A 136 -8.06 7.57 -7.61
C GLY A 136 -7.95 6.35 -8.54
N PRO A 137 -8.60 5.23 -8.18
CA PRO A 137 -8.57 3.99 -8.96
C PRO A 137 -8.98 4.15 -10.42
N GLU A 138 -10.00 4.96 -10.70
CA GLU A 138 -10.48 5.21 -12.07
C GLU A 138 -9.42 5.91 -12.92
N LEU A 139 -8.75 6.93 -12.37
CA LEU A 139 -7.71 7.67 -13.08
C LEU A 139 -6.47 6.78 -13.31
N ILE A 140 -6.10 5.94 -12.34
CA ILE A 140 -5.01 4.97 -12.48
C ILE A 140 -5.32 4.01 -13.63
N GLN A 141 -6.53 3.44 -13.67
CA GLN A 141 -6.94 2.55 -14.75
C GLN A 141 -6.94 3.24 -16.11
N GLN A 142 -7.37 4.51 -16.17
CA GLN A 142 -7.32 5.31 -17.40
C GLN A 142 -5.89 5.53 -17.87
N TYR A 143 -4.99 5.95 -16.96
CA TYR A 143 -3.57 6.16 -17.30
C TYR A 143 -2.88 4.86 -17.70
N TYR A 144 -3.17 3.75 -17.02
CA TYR A 144 -2.67 2.44 -17.40
C TYR A 144 -3.12 2.00 -18.79
N ARG A 145 -4.44 2.14 -19.11
CA ARG A 145 -4.97 1.80 -20.44
C ARG A 145 -4.38 2.67 -21.56
N ASN A 146 -4.08 3.92 -21.25
CA ASN A 146 -3.46 4.86 -22.20
C ASN A 146 -1.94 4.67 -22.34
N GLY A 147 -1.35 3.69 -21.63
CA GLY A 147 0.08 3.44 -21.66
C GLY A 147 0.92 4.52 -20.98
N MET A 148 0.33 5.34 -20.10
CA MET A 148 1.01 6.40 -19.36
C MET A 148 1.62 5.90 -18.04
N LEU A 149 1.07 4.85 -17.45
CA LEU A 149 1.54 4.20 -16.24
C LEU A 149 1.78 2.73 -16.51
N HIS A 150 3.01 2.28 -16.35
CA HIS A 150 3.41 0.87 -16.40
C HIS A 150 3.93 0.41 -15.03
N ASP A 151 4.57 1.30 -14.29
CA ASP A 151 5.02 1.08 -12.93
C ASP A 151 4.91 2.36 -12.07
N VAL A 152 5.23 2.26 -10.80
CA VAL A 152 5.07 3.37 -9.84
C VAL A 152 6.03 4.54 -10.10
N SER A 153 7.14 4.35 -10.83
CA SER A 153 8.06 5.44 -11.17
C SER A 153 7.49 6.39 -12.22
N ASP A 154 6.52 5.93 -13.02
CA ASP A 154 5.92 6.75 -14.06
C ASP A 154 5.08 7.91 -13.49
N PHE A 155 4.62 7.81 -12.24
CA PHE A 155 3.94 8.95 -11.58
C PHE A 155 4.81 10.20 -11.59
N TYR A 156 6.12 10.07 -11.42
CA TYR A 156 7.07 11.19 -11.37
C TYR A 156 7.37 11.82 -12.74
N ARG A 157 6.81 11.24 -13.81
CA ARG A 157 6.88 11.76 -15.19
C ARG A 157 5.58 12.46 -15.63
N ILE A 158 4.53 12.43 -14.80
CA ILE A 158 3.24 13.07 -15.11
C ILE A 158 3.40 14.59 -15.00
N THR A 159 3.27 15.28 -16.14
CA THR A 159 3.39 16.75 -16.23
C THR A 159 2.15 17.42 -16.79
N HIS A 160 1.28 16.67 -17.46
CA HIS A 160 0.12 17.21 -18.18
C HIS A 160 -1.03 17.64 -17.24
N ASP A 161 -1.16 17.09 -16.04
CA ASP A 161 -2.07 17.55 -14.99
C ASP A 161 -1.27 18.19 -13.87
N LYS A 162 -1.30 19.52 -13.82
CA LYS A 162 -0.55 20.31 -12.83
C LYS A 162 -0.91 19.92 -11.38
N LYS A 163 -2.19 19.69 -11.08
CA LYS A 163 -2.62 19.36 -9.71
C LYS A 163 -2.10 17.98 -9.27
N VAL A 164 -2.11 17.01 -10.17
CA VAL A 164 -1.52 15.69 -9.95
C VAL A 164 0.00 15.82 -9.80
N ALA A 165 0.67 16.56 -10.70
CA ALA A 165 2.10 16.80 -10.65
C ALA A 165 2.53 17.48 -9.34
N ASP A 166 1.80 18.48 -8.85
CA ASP A 166 2.06 19.14 -7.57
C ASP A 166 1.87 18.18 -6.39
N SER A 167 0.91 17.25 -6.46
CA SER A 167 0.72 16.21 -5.43
C SER A 167 1.84 15.17 -5.44
N VAL A 168 2.27 14.75 -6.62
CA VAL A 168 3.42 13.85 -6.83
C VAL A 168 4.71 14.51 -6.33
N ALA A 169 4.95 15.78 -6.65
CA ALA A 169 6.13 16.51 -6.18
C ALA A 169 6.22 16.55 -4.65
N ARG A 170 5.11 16.76 -3.94
CA ARG A 170 5.08 16.69 -2.47
C ARG A 170 5.38 15.30 -1.90
N SER A 171 5.10 14.24 -2.66
CA SER A 171 5.36 12.89 -2.19
C SER A 171 6.85 12.55 -2.07
N VAL A 172 7.73 13.33 -2.68
CA VAL A 172 9.19 13.15 -2.60
C VAL A 172 9.71 13.33 -1.16
N GLU A 173 9.01 14.13 -0.35
CA GLU A 173 9.35 14.40 1.06
C GLU A 173 8.88 13.30 2.01
N VAL A 174 8.18 12.29 1.52
CA VAL A 174 7.67 11.20 2.34
C VAL A 174 8.83 10.40 2.95
N PRO A 175 8.82 10.11 4.27
CA PRO A 175 9.93 9.45 4.94
C PRO A 175 10.15 8.00 4.46
N PHE A 176 11.38 7.52 4.56
CA PHE A 176 11.84 6.23 4.05
C PHE A 176 10.96 5.04 4.49
N GLU A 177 10.50 5.02 5.73
CA GLU A 177 9.62 3.94 6.23
C GLU A 177 8.32 3.80 5.43
N ARG A 178 7.76 4.93 4.95
CA ARG A 178 6.57 4.94 4.10
C ARG A 178 6.90 4.63 2.65
N VAL A 179 8.04 5.07 2.16
CA VAL A 179 8.53 4.68 0.82
C VAL A 179 8.74 3.17 0.77
N LEU A 180 9.33 2.56 1.79
CA LEU A 180 9.51 1.12 1.89
C LEU A 180 8.15 0.37 1.88
N PHE A 181 7.17 0.87 2.63
CA PHE A 181 5.81 0.34 2.59
C PHE A 181 5.17 0.51 1.19
N ALA A 182 5.38 1.67 0.54
CA ALA A 182 4.83 2.00 -0.77
C ALA A 182 5.36 1.08 -1.89
N LEU A 183 6.56 0.50 -1.76
CA LEU A 183 7.08 -0.47 -2.73
C LEU A 183 6.17 -1.71 -2.88
N GLY A 184 5.27 -1.97 -1.93
CA GLY A 184 4.30 -3.05 -2.00
C GLY A 184 4.93 -4.45 -1.94
N ILE A 185 6.03 -4.62 -1.22
CA ILE A 185 6.69 -5.91 -1.03
C ILE A 185 5.72 -6.84 -0.29
N ARG A 186 5.51 -8.03 -0.83
CA ARG A 186 4.55 -8.99 -0.25
C ARG A 186 4.89 -9.27 1.21
N PHE A 187 3.87 -9.34 2.07
CA PHE A 187 3.94 -9.53 3.51
C PHE A 187 4.61 -8.39 4.29
N VAL A 188 5.15 -7.37 3.64
CA VAL A 188 5.72 -6.19 4.31
C VAL A 188 4.62 -5.15 4.52
N GLY A 189 3.97 -5.18 5.68
CA GLY A 189 2.99 -4.19 6.10
C GLY A 189 3.65 -2.92 6.66
N GLU A 190 2.83 -1.92 7.02
CA GLU A 190 3.26 -0.63 7.56
C GLU A 190 4.20 -0.79 8.78
N ILE A 191 3.85 -1.68 9.72
CA ILE A 191 4.65 -1.93 10.93
C ILE A 191 6.00 -2.56 10.56
N ALA A 192 6.01 -3.59 9.72
CA ALA A 192 7.24 -4.24 9.28
C ALA A 192 8.15 -3.27 8.52
N ALA A 193 7.60 -2.45 7.62
CA ALA A 193 8.36 -1.43 6.90
C ALA A 193 9.02 -0.42 7.87
N LYS A 194 8.28 0.04 8.88
CA LYS A 194 8.80 0.95 9.91
C LYS A 194 9.93 0.31 10.72
N THR A 195 9.77 -0.95 11.14
CA THR A 195 10.79 -1.68 11.88
C THR A 195 12.05 -1.91 11.04
N LEU A 196 11.89 -2.33 9.78
CA LEU A 196 12.99 -2.53 8.83
C LEU A 196 13.75 -1.23 8.53
N ALA A 197 13.02 -0.13 8.27
CA ALA A 197 13.62 1.18 8.01
C ALA A 197 14.47 1.65 9.19
N ARG A 198 14.01 1.43 10.43
CA ARG A 198 14.76 1.77 11.65
C ARG A 198 16.00 0.91 11.85
N LYS A 199 15.90 -0.41 11.64
CA LYS A 199 17.02 -1.34 11.82
C LYS A 199 18.13 -1.09 10.78
N PHE A 200 17.76 -0.96 9.51
CA PHE A 200 18.72 -0.87 8.40
C PHE A 200 19.05 0.56 7.98
N LYS A 201 18.25 1.57 8.39
CA LYS A 201 18.46 3.01 8.18
C LYS A 201 18.38 3.49 6.72
N ASN A 202 18.77 2.68 5.77
CA ASN A 202 18.72 2.98 4.33
C ASN A 202 18.40 1.72 3.52
N ILE A 203 17.97 1.93 2.27
CA ILE A 203 17.57 0.85 1.36
C ILE A 203 18.76 -0.05 0.97
N ASP A 204 19.96 0.50 0.81
CA ASP A 204 21.12 -0.25 0.36
C ASP A 204 21.57 -1.26 1.42
N SER A 205 21.55 -0.86 2.69
CA SER A 205 21.78 -1.76 3.83
C SER A 205 20.72 -2.86 3.90
N LEU A 206 19.47 -2.52 3.61
CA LEU A 206 18.37 -3.50 3.59
C LEU A 206 18.50 -4.47 2.41
N MET A 207 18.89 -4.00 1.23
CA MET A 207 19.11 -4.82 0.03
C MET A 207 20.27 -5.80 0.19
N SER A 208 21.29 -5.43 0.97
CA SER A 208 22.47 -6.26 1.27
C SER A 208 22.31 -7.14 2.51
N ALA A 209 21.18 -7.05 3.22
CA ALA A 209 20.95 -7.79 4.46
C ALA A 209 20.86 -9.31 4.21
N THR A 210 21.47 -10.09 5.08
CA THR A 210 21.36 -11.56 5.07
C THR A 210 20.05 -12.02 5.71
N SER A 211 19.68 -13.27 5.44
CA SER A 211 18.49 -13.89 6.06
C SER A 211 18.55 -13.85 7.58
N GLU A 212 19.72 -14.09 8.15
CA GLU A 212 19.94 -14.07 9.61
C GLU A 212 19.69 -12.67 10.17
N GLN A 213 20.26 -11.63 9.55
CA GLN A 213 20.07 -10.24 9.98
C GLN A 213 18.61 -9.78 9.90
N LEU A 214 17.87 -10.26 8.90
CA LEU A 214 16.44 -10.00 8.78
C LEU A 214 15.66 -10.68 9.90
N LEU A 215 15.96 -11.95 10.18
CA LEU A 215 15.29 -12.74 11.24
C LEU A 215 15.60 -12.26 12.66
N GLU A 216 16.76 -11.62 12.89
CA GLU A 216 17.10 -10.95 14.16
C GLU A 216 16.27 -9.67 14.39
N THR A 217 15.54 -9.20 13.39
CA THR A 217 14.72 -8.00 13.51
C THR A 217 13.37 -8.35 14.14
N ASP A 218 13.02 -7.66 15.22
CA ASP A 218 11.77 -7.90 15.93
C ASP A 218 10.54 -7.77 15.00
N GLY A 219 9.66 -8.77 15.07
CA GLY A 219 8.46 -8.82 14.24
C GLY A 219 8.68 -9.22 12.77
N ILE A 220 9.91 -9.59 12.37
CA ILE A 220 10.22 -10.11 11.04
C ILE A 220 10.40 -11.62 11.08
N GLY A 221 9.41 -12.36 10.58
CA GLY A 221 9.45 -13.80 10.45
C GLY A 221 10.04 -14.29 9.13
N LYS A 222 10.22 -15.61 9.00
CA LYS A 222 10.78 -16.27 7.82
C LYS A 222 10.09 -15.86 6.52
N VAL A 223 8.77 -15.80 6.51
CA VAL A 223 7.96 -15.43 5.31
C VAL A 223 8.27 -14.01 4.82
N ILE A 224 8.42 -13.05 5.75
CA ILE A 224 8.78 -11.66 5.41
C ILE A 224 10.22 -11.59 4.92
N ALA A 225 11.15 -12.28 5.59
CA ALA A 225 12.57 -12.30 5.20
C ALA A 225 12.76 -12.88 3.79
N GLU A 226 12.14 -14.01 3.48
CA GLU A 226 12.16 -14.62 2.15
C GLU A 226 11.54 -13.71 1.09
N SER A 227 10.44 -13.03 1.40
CA SER A 227 9.79 -12.10 0.50
C SER A 227 10.69 -10.89 0.17
N LEU A 228 11.40 -10.35 1.17
CA LEU A 228 12.37 -9.26 0.97
C LEU A 228 13.54 -9.72 0.09
N ILE A 229 14.14 -10.87 0.38
CA ILE A 229 15.26 -11.42 -0.39
C ILE A 229 14.85 -11.63 -1.84
N ASN A 230 13.70 -12.25 -2.08
CA ASN A 230 13.18 -12.50 -3.44
C ASN A 230 12.88 -11.18 -4.18
N TYR A 231 12.33 -10.19 -3.49
CA TYR A 231 12.04 -8.88 -4.08
C TYR A 231 13.32 -8.18 -4.54
N PHE A 232 14.34 -8.13 -3.70
CA PHE A 232 15.62 -7.47 -4.01
C PHE A 232 16.54 -8.31 -4.90
N ALA A 233 16.31 -9.61 -5.06
CA ALA A 233 17.00 -10.44 -6.03
C ALA A 233 16.59 -10.09 -7.49
N SER A 234 15.37 -9.59 -7.70
CA SER A 234 14.89 -9.18 -9.02
C SER A 234 15.63 -7.93 -9.53
N GLU A 235 16.20 -8.03 -10.74
CA GLU A 235 16.84 -6.89 -11.41
C GLU A 235 15.83 -5.78 -11.73
N GLU A 236 14.61 -6.15 -12.11
CA GLU A 236 13.53 -5.21 -12.43
C GLU A 236 13.13 -4.37 -11.20
N ASN A 237 13.02 -5.01 -10.03
CA ASN A 237 12.73 -4.31 -8.78
C ASN A 237 13.88 -3.39 -8.35
N ARG A 238 15.13 -3.81 -8.53
CA ARG A 238 16.31 -2.95 -8.28
C ARG A 238 16.34 -1.75 -9.22
N ALA A 239 16.07 -1.98 -10.50
CA ALA A 239 15.96 -0.90 -11.48
C ALA A 239 14.81 0.06 -11.17
N LEU A 240 13.69 -0.43 -10.64
CA LEU A 240 12.58 0.39 -10.17
C LEU A 240 13.01 1.28 -9.00
N ILE A 241 13.70 0.72 -8.00
CA ILE A 241 14.22 1.48 -6.85
C ILE A 241 15.15 2.59 -7.34
N GLU A 242 16.02 2.31 -8.29
CA GLU A 242 16.94 3.30 -8.84
C GLU A 242 16.20 4.42 -9.58
N ARG A 243 15.16 4.11 -10.37
CA ARG A 243 14.33 5.14 -11.01
C ARG A 243 13.60 6.03 -9.98
N LEU A 244 13.11 5.44 -8.88
CA LEU A 244 12.48 6.18 -7.79
C LEU A 244 13.50 7.04 -7.04
N ARG A 245 14.73 6.56 -6.85
CA ARG A 245 15.84 7.34 -6.28
C ARG A 245 16.18 8.55 -7.16
N GLN A 246 16.27 8.37 -8.48
CA GLN A 246 16.47 9.46 -9.44
C GLN A 246 15.32 10.47 -9.45
N ALA A 247 14.10 10.03 -9.15
CA ALA A 247 12.96 10.92 -8.96
C ALA A 247 13.00 11.71 -7.64
N GLY A 248 13.97 11.41 -6.75
CA GLY A 248 14.23 12.16 -5.53
C GLY A 248 13.59 11.59 -4.26
N LEU A 249 13.03 10.36 -4.29
CA LEU A 249 12.42 9.74 -3.12
C LEU A 249 13.44 9.49 -2.01
N GLN A 250 12.96 9.53 -0.77
CA GLN A 250 13.79 9.33 0.40
C GLN A 250 14.02 7.83 0.64
N PHE A 251 15.25 7.36 0.44
CA PHE A 251 15.65 5.96 0.70
C PHE A 251 16.58 5.82 1.91
N THR A 252 16.67 6.87 2.71
CA THR A 252 17.48 6.91 3.93
C THR A 252 16.67 7.64 5.02
N LEU A 253 16.75 7.17 6.26
CA LEU A 253 16.23 7.93 7.39
C LEU A 253 17.08 9.16 7.61
N SER A 254 16.46 10.33 7.79
CA SER A 254 17.17 11.56 8.12
C SER A 254 17.73 11.48 9.55
N GLU A 255 18.82 12.24 9.81
CA GLU A 255 19.39 12.33 11.17
C GLU A 255 18.38 12.86 12.18
N GLU A 256 17.48 13.75 11.77
CA GLU A 256 16.38 14.22 12.58
C GLU A 256 15.39 13.10 12.95
N GLN A 257 15.09 12.21 12.01
CA GLN A 257 14.24 11.03 12.25
C GLN A 257 14.95 9.98 13.12
N LEU A 258 16.26 9.89 13.06
CA LEU A 258 17.06 9.03 13.92
C LEU A 258 17.18 9.61 15.34
N SER A 259 17.33 10.94 15.47
CA SER A 259 17.46 11.65 16.75
C SER A 259 16.11 11.87 17.44
N ALA A 260 15.01 12.02 16.68
CA ALA A 260 13.66 12.13 17.22
C ALA A 260 13.14 10.83 17.88
N HIS A 261 13.87 9.74 17.76
CA HIS A 261 13.59 8.50 18.46
C HIS A 261 14.51 8.38 19.70
N SER A 262 14.14 9.09 20.76
CA SER A 262 14.75 8.80 22.05
C SER A 262 14.29 7.41 22.51
N THR A 263 15.16 6.71 23.23
CA THR A 263 14.83 5.41 23.84
C THR A 263 14.20 5.55 25.22
N THR A 264 13.78 6.75 25.58
CA THR A 264 13.28 7.10 26.93
C THR A 264 12.09 6.24 27.37
N LEU A 265 11.24 5.85 26.42
CA LEU A 265 10.05 5.02 26.69
C LEU A 265 10.20 3.59 26.16
N GLN A 266 11.42 3.15 25.82
CA GLN A 266 11.65 1.85 25.24
C GLN A 266 11.15 0.73 26.15
N GLY A 267 10.35 -0.20 25.58
CA GLY A 267 9.77 -1.34 26.31
C GLY A 267 8.58 -0.97 27.21
N GLN A 268 8.17 0.30 27.26
CA GLN A 268 7.02 0.73 28.07
C GLN A 268 5.72 0.60 27.28
N SER A 269 4.70 0.04 27.93
CA SER A 269 3.33 -0.07 27.38
C SER A 269 2.46 1.01 28.03
N ILE A 270 1.96 1.95 27.24
CA ILE A 270 1.31 3.17 27.73
C ILE A 270 -0.14 3.21 27.24
N VAL A 271 -1.08 3.51 28.13
CA VAL A 271 -2.49 3.76 27.79
C VAL A 271 -2.76 5.25 27.81
N ILE A 272 -3.38 5.79 26.76
CA ILE A 272 -3.79 7.19 26.71
C ILE A 272 -5.27 7.30 27.07
N SER A 273 -5.59 8.20 28.03
CA SER A 273 -6.96 8.43 28.49
C SER A 273 -7.19 9.87 28.90
N GLY A 274 -8.33 10.45 28.56
CA GLY A 274 -8.69 11.82 28.91
C GLY A 274 -8.64 12.79 27.73
N VAL A 275 -8.79 14.05 27.98
CA VAL A 275 -8.64 15.18 27.07
C VAL A 275 -7.36 15.92 27.44
N PHE A 276 -6.57 16.28 26.45
CA PHE A 276 -5.25 16.87 26.64
C PHE A 276 -5.26 18.32 26.21
N ALA A 277 -4.45 19.15 26.87
CA ALA A 277 -4.35 20.59 26.62
C ALA A 277 -3.31 20.92 25.54
N HIS A 278 -2.15 20.23 25.52
CA HIS A 278 -1.03 20.57 24.65
C HIS A 278 -1.09 19.87 23.29
N HIS A 279 -1.46 18.59 23.29
CA HIS A 279 -1.46 17.78 22.08
C HIS A 279 -2.74 16.95 21.95
N SER A 280 -3.12 16.63 20.72
CA SER A 280 -4.21 15.69 20.46
C SER A 280 -3.82 14.25 20.86
N ARG A 281 -4.82 13.41 21.09
CA ARG A 281 -4.61 12.00 21.43
C ARG A 281 -3.80 11.25 20.37
N ASP A 282 -3.97 11.61 19.10
CA ASP A 282 -3.23 10.97 17.99
C ASP A 282 -1.78 11.49 17.90
N GLU A 283 -1.53 12.72 18.30
CA GLU A 283 -0.18 13.25 18.46
C GLU A 283 0.54 12.57 19.61
N TYR A 284 -0.09 12.37 20.76
CA TYR A 284 0.52 11.62 21.86
C TYR A 284 0.84 10.17 21.50
N LYS A 285 0.03 9.50 20.69
CA LYS A 285 0.39 8.18 20.15
C LYS A 285 1.70 8.22 19.36
N ARG A 286 1.83 9.24 18.49
CA ARG A 286 3.06 9.43 17.69
C ARG A 286 4.26 9.74 18.59
N ILE A 287 4.11 10.62 19.56
CA ILE A 287 5.17 10.97 20.52
C ILE A 287 5.62 9.72 21.29
N ILE A 288 4.71 8.94 21.84
CA ILE A 288 5.02 7.69 22.54
C ILE A 288 5.80 6.73 21.64
N GLU A 289 5.34 6.54 20.39
CA GLU A 289 6.01 5.68 19.43
C GLU A 289 7.38 6.23 19.00
N GLN A 290 7.52 7.55 18.87
CA GLN A 290 8.79 8.23 18.59
C GLN A 290 9.82 8.02 19.70
N HIS A 291 9.39 7.94 20.95
CA HIS A 291 10.25 7.66 22.10
C HIS A 291 10.41 6.17 22.44
N GLY A 292 10.01 5.26 21.51
CA GLY A 292 10.19 3.81 21.64
C GLY A 292 9.14 3.12 22.52
N GLY A 293 8.12 3.84 23.00
CA GLY A 293 7.02 3.30 23.77
C GLY A 293 5.96 2.63 22.89
N LYS A 294 5.14 1.77 23.49
CA LYS A 294 4.02 1.09 22.83
C LYS A 294 2.70 1.63 23.34
N ASN A 295 1.88 2.21 22.44
CA ASN A 295 0.52 2.60 22.82
C ASN A 295 -0.40 1.38 22.84
N VAL A 296 -1.12 1.15 23.93
CA VAL A 296 -2.06 0.05 24.11
C VAL A 296 -3.47 0.59 24.45
N GLY A 297 -4.49 -0.04 23.91
CA GLY A 297 -5.88 0.41 24.04
C GLY A 297 -6.55 0.06 25.38
N SER A 298 -6.00 -0.92 26.12
CA SER A 298 -6.59 -1.43 27.35
C SER A 298 -5.56 -1.57 28.49
N ILE A 299 -6.00 -1.28 29.71
CA ILE A 299 -5.18 -1.43 30.91
C ILE A 299 -5.07 -2.90 31.28
N SER A 300 -3.85 -3.39 31.49
CA SER A 300 -3.52 -4.73 31.92
C SER A 300 -2.34 -4.72 32.90
N GLY A 301 -2.03 -5.82 33.54
CA GLY A 301 -0.86 -5.96 34.41
C GLY A 301 0.50 -5.75 33.71
N LYS A 302 0.52 -5.65 32.37
CA LYS A 302 1.70 -5.32 31.56
C LYS A 302 1.76 -3.83 31.17
N THR A 303 0.79 -3.01 31.60
CA THR A 303 0.77 -1.57 31.34
C THR A 303 1.75 -0.88 32.28
N SER A 304 2.72 -0.15 31.74
CA SER A 304 3.75 0.55 32.51
C SER A 304 3.17 1.77 33.22
N PHE A 305 2.40 2.58 32.50
CA PHE A 305 1.66 3.70 33.09
C PHE A 305 0.51 4.15 32.17
N ILE A 306 -0.35 5.02 32.69
CA ILE A 306 -1.43 5.66 31.97
C ILE A 306 -1.11 7.13 31.82
N LEU A 307 -1.07 7.63 30.59
CA LEU A 307 -1.04 9.05 30.32
C LEU A 307 -2.48 9.59 30.45
N ALA A 308 -2.71 10.36 31.51
CA ALA A 308 -4.00 10.87 31.85
C ALA A 308 -4.09 12.38 31.55
N GLY A 309 -5.02 12.73 30.68
CA GLY A 309 -5.49 14.11 30.53
C GLY A 309 -6.73 14.36 31.39
N ASP A 310 -7.31 15.55 31.24
CA ASP A 310 -8.53 15.93 31.92
C ASP A 310 -9.69 14.98 31.61
N ASN A 311 -10.60 14.80 32.57
CA ASN A 311 -11.79 13.97 32.42
C ASN A 311 -11.51 12.49 32.06
N MET A 312 -10.47 11.89 32.67
CA MET A 312 -10.29 10.45 32.58
C MET A 312 -11.52 9.72 33.15
N GLY A 313 -12.08 8.78 32.34
CA GLY A 313 -13.28 8.06 32.74
C GLY A 313 -13.09 7.22 34.01
N PRO A 314 -14.07 7.19 34.95
CA PRO A 314 -13.95 6.55 36.26
C PRO A 314 -13.62 5.07 36.19
N SER A 315 -14.14 4.35 35.22
CA SER A 315 -13.86 2.92 35.03
C SER A 315 -12.38 2.61 34.72
N LYS A 316 -11.67 3.55 34.11
CA LYS A 316 -10.22 3.39 33.85
C LYS A 316 -9.41 3.74 35.09
N LEU A 317 -9.85 4.71 35.87
CA LEU A 317 -9.25 5.08 37.15
C LEU A 317 -9.30 3.89 38.12
N GLU A 318 -10.48 3.32 38.34
CA GLU A 318 -10.67 2.14 39.20
C GLU A 318 -9.83 0.95 38.74
N LYS A 319 -9.70 0.75 37.42
CA LYS A 319 -8.92 -0.33 36.85
C LYS A 319 -7.42 -0.12 37.03
N ALA A 320 -6.96 1.14 36.97
CA ALA A 320 -5.58 1.50 37.23
C ALA A 320 -5.21 1.25 38.71
N GLU A 321 -6.07 1.66 39.63
CA GLU A 321 -5.90 1.44 41.07
C GLU A 321 -5.87 -0.05 41.42
N LYS A 322 -6.82 -0.84 40.91
CA LYS A 322 -6.86 -2.30 41.10
C LYS A 322 -5.61 -3.04 40.60
N LEU A 323 -5.00 -2.56 39.55
CA LEU A 323 -3.82 -3.17 38.94
C LEU A 323 -2.50 -2.52 39.38
N GLY A 324 -2.54 -1.47 40.21
CA GLY A 324 -1.37 -0.74 40.65
C GLY A 324 -0.61 -0.02 39.54
N VAL A 325 -1.32 0.36 38.46
CA VAL A 325 -0.70 1.03 37.31
C VAL A 325 -0.57 2.51 37.60
N ARG A 326 0.65 3.06 37.44
CA ARG A 326 0.95 4.49 37.66
C ARG A 326 0.14 5.33 36.67
N ILE A 327 -0.39 6.44 37.17
CA ILE A 327 -1.04 7.49 36.38
C ILE A 327 -0.06 8.66 36.28
N VAL A 328 0.18 9.16 35.09
CA VAL A 328 1.11 10.23 34.74
C VAL A 328 0.30 11.34 34.11
N SER A 329 0.47 12.57 34.56
CA SER A 329 -0.18 13.76 33.98
C SER A 329 0.47 14.13 32.65
N GLU A 330 -0.17 15.03 31.89
CA GLU A 330 0.34 15.54 30.62
C GLU A 330 1.70 16.23 30.81
N ASP A 331 1.81 17.12 31.78
CA ASP A 331 3.05 17.86 32.07
C ASP A 331 4.18 16.94 32.55
N GLU A 332 3.86 16.00 33.45
CA GLU A 332 4.83 15.01 33.91
C GLU A 332 5.35 14.12 32.77
N PHE A 333 4.48 13.78 31.82
CA PHE A 333 4.88 13.02 30.64
C PHE A 333 5.78 13.83 29.72
N LEU A 334 5.45 15.10 29.46
CA LEU A 334 6.27 15.99 28.61
C LEU A 334 7.66 16.20 29.23
N ALA A 335 7.72 16.41 30.55
CA ALA A 335 9.00 16.48 31.27
C ALA A 335 9.82 15.19 31.18
N MET A 336 9.16 14.01 31.26
CA MET A 336 9.84 12.71 31.11
C MET A 336 10.51 12.52 29.76
N ILE A 337 9.97 13.09 28.69
CA ILE A 337 10.50 12.97 27.33
C ILE A 337 11.34 14.17 26.89
N GLY A 338 11.51 15.18 27.76
CA GLY A 338 12.32 16.37 27.51
C GLY A 338 11.67 17.37 26.56
N LEU A 339 10.36 17.39 26.47
CA LEU A 339 9.54 18.38 25.78
C LEU A 339 8.89 19.25 26.84
N GLU A 340 9.58 20.33 27.27
CA GLU A 340 9.02 21.37 28.13
C GLU A 340 8.38 22.50 27.32
#